data_2d2e252ba3356c0ae75272ab26119fac
#
_entry.id   2d2e252ba3356c0ae75272ab26119fac
#
_cell.length_a   1.000
_cell.length_b   1.000
_cell.length_c   1.000
_cell.angle_alpha   90.00
_cell.angle_beta   90.00
_cell.angle_gamma   90.00
#
_symmetry.space_group_name_H-M   'P 1'
#
loop_
_entity.id
_entity.type
_entity.pdbx_description
1 polymer ?
#
loop_
_entity_poly.entity_id
_entity_poly.type
_entity_poly.pdbx_seq_one_letter_code
_entity_poly.pdbx_strand_id
1 'polypeptide(L)'
;CDRPAALRETARILKPGGWFACMWNHRRLDDPIQQAIEGIIKAAVPDYGYGTRREDQSAVIESSGLFGPVVHIDAAVIHQQTIEECVEAWRSHATLARQAGTAFHQVVATIDEYLGGLGQKTIDVPYSTHVWVARLA
;
A
#
# COMPACT_ATOMS: atom_id res chain seq x y z
N CYS A 1 -0.43 11.55 -5.84
CA CYS A 1 0.82 11.95 -6.51
C CYS A 1 0.56 12.00 -8.02
N ASP A 2 1.00 13.08 -8.67
CA ASP A 2 1.07 13.19 -10.13
C ASP A 2 2.24 12.32 -10.62
N ARG A 3 1.92 11.10 -11.11
CA ARG A 3 2.94 10.14 -11.56
C ARG A 3 3.79 10.66 -12.71
N PRO A 4 3.22 11.27 -13.78
CA PRO A 4 4.03 11.87 -14.85
C PRO A 4 4.98 12.97 -14.37
N ALA A 5 4.54 13.86 -13.47
CA ALA A 5 5.40 14.89 -12.91
C ALA A 5 6.54 14.29 -12.06
N ALA A 6 6.23 13.27 -11.25
CA ALA A 6 7.23 12.56 -10.45
C ALA A 6 8.28 11.87 -11.32
N LEU A 7 7.87 11.23 -12.43
CA LEU A 7 8.80 10.59 -13.37
C LEU A 7 9.72 11.62 -14.06
N ARG A 8 9.17 12.77 -14.49
CA ARG A 8 9.99 13.85 -15.08
C ARG A 8 11.03 14.37 -14.09
N GLU A 9 10.63 14.62 -12.85
CA GLU A 9 11.57 15.12 -11.83
C GLU A 9 12.62 14.05 -11.47
N THR A 10 12.22 12.79 -11.38
CA THR A 10 13.15 11.68 -11.17
C THR A 10 14.18 11.60 -12.31
N ALA A 11 13.74 11.67 -13.55
CA ALA A 11 14.65 11.68 -14.70
C ALA A 11 15.61 12.86 -14.68
N ARG A 12 15.12 14.06 -14.24
CA ARG A 12 15.95 15.27 -14.15
C ARG A 12 17.09 15.13 -13.14
N ILE A 13 16.88 14.44 -12.03
CA ILE A 13 17.88 14.32 -10.95
C ILE A 13 18.80 13.10 -11.08
N LEU A 14 18.41 12.11 -11.88
CA LEU A 14 19.23 10.93 -12.10
C LEU A 14 20.45 11.25 -12.95
N LYS A 15 21.56 10.61 -12.63
CA LYS A 15 22.73 10.61 -13.53
C LYS A 15 22.42 9.82 -14.80
N PRO A 16 23.09 10.10 -15.94
CA PRO A 16 22.93 9.31 -17.17
C PRO A 16 23.07 7.82 -16.90
N GLY A 17 22.11 7.05 -17.39
CA GLY A 17 22.05 5.60 -17.18
C GLY A 17 21.67 5.17 -15.74
N GLY A 18 21.25 6.09 -14.90
CA GLY A 18 20.75 5.81 -13.55
C GLY A 18 19.49 4.96 -13.55
N TRP A 19 19.15 4.40 -12.40
CA TRP A 19 17.99 3.53 -12.24
C TRP A 19 16.92 4.21 -11.38
N PHE A 20 15.68 4.06 -11.81
CA PHE A 20 14.48 4.37 -11.05
C PHE A 20 13.86 3.09 -10.51
N ALA A 21 13.40 3.12 -9.29
CA ALA A 21 12.57 2.06 -8.73
C ALA A 21 11.43 2.65 -7.90
N CYS A 22 10.25 2.06 -8.04
CA CYS A 22 9.15 2.32 -7.12
C CYS A 22 8.63 1.01 -6.55
N MET A 23 8.26 1.03 -5.27
CA MET A 23 7.91 -0.16 -4.53
C MET A 23 6.72 0.10 -3.61
N TRP A 24 5.83 -0.87 -3.51
CA TRP A 24 4.73 -0.89 -2.55
C TRP A 24 4.56 -2.25 -1.90
N ASN A 25 4.28 -2.22 -0.60
CA ASN A 25 3.73 -3.35 0.12
C ASN A 25 2.22 -3.21 0.22
N HIS A 26 1.51 -4.23 -0.22
CA HIS A 26 0.06 -4.30 -0.11
C HIS A 26 -0.34 -5.46 0.76
N ARG A 27 -1.16 -5.22 1.80
CA ARG A 27 -1.82 -6.30 2.51
C ARG A 27 -2.65 -7.12 1.52
N ARG A 28 -2.59 -8.42 1.63
CA ARG A 28 -3.39 -9.32 0.80
C ARG A 28 -4.83 -9.30 1.31
N LEU A 29 -5.74 -8.86 0.45
CA LEU A 29 -7.16 -8.72 0.80
C LEU A 29 -7.95 -10.03 0.64
N ASP A 30 -7.31 -11.10 0.20
CA ASP A 30 -7.85 -12.46 0.19
C ASP A 30 -7.64 -13.20 1.54
N ASP A 31 -6.87 -12.61 2.46
CA ASP A 31 -6.74 -13.09 3.82
C ASP A 31 -8.00 -12.76 4.66
N PRO A 32 -8.57 -13.72 5.42
CA PRO A 32 -9.81 -13.51 6.15
C PRO A 32 -9.77 -12.35 7.16
N ILE A 33 -8.65 -12.17 7.87
CA ILE A 33 -8.50 -11.07 8.84
C ILE A 33 -8.46 -9.73 8.10
N GLN A 34 -7.70 -9.66 7.01
CA GLN A 34 -7.60 -8.43 6.20
C GLN A 34 -8.93 -8.11 5.51
N GLN A 35 -9.69 -9.12 5.07
CA GLN A 35 -11.06 -8.93 4.55
C GLN A 35 -12.00 -8.35 5.60
N ALA A 36 -11.95 -8.87 6.83
CA ALA A 36 -12.79 -8.36 7.91
C ALA A 36 -12.47 -6.90 8.23
N ILE A 37 -11.18 -6.56 8.32
CA ILE A 37 -10.72 -5.17 8.52
C ILE A 37 -11.18 -4.26 7.37
N GLU A 38 -11.03 -4.70 6.12
CA GLU A 38 -11.52 -3.98 4.95
C GLU A 38 -13.03 -3.75 5.00
N GLY A 39 -13.79 -4.75 5.48
CA GLY A 39 -15.23 -4.64 5.70
C GLY A 39 -15.59 -3.59 6.75
N ILE A 40 -14.86 -3.56 7.88
CA ILE A 40 -15.03 -2.54 8.93
C ILE A 40 -14.79 -1.14 8.36
N ILE A 41 -13.71 -0.97 7.59
CA ILE A 41 -13.38 0.31 6.99
C ILE A 41 -14.47 0.76 6.01
N LYS A 42 -14.90 -0.11 5.11
CA LYS A 42 -15.91 0.21 4.09
C LYS A 42 -17.30 0.44 4.66
N ALA A 43 -17.62 -0.14 5.79
CA ALA A 43 -18.87 0.15 6.49
C ALA A 43 -18.93 1.61 6.96
N ALA A 44 -17.81 2.19 7.37
CA ALA A 44 -17.71 3.58 7.80
C ALA A 44 -17.35 4.55 6.66
N VAL A 45 -16.63 4.07 5.65
CA VAL A 45 -16.12 4.84 4.51
C VAL A 45 -16.43 4.06 3.21
N PRO A 46 -17.66 4.15 2.68
CA PRO A 46 -18.09 3.34 1.54
C PRO A 46 -17.19 3.47 0.30
N ASP A 47 -16.65 4.67 0.05
CA ASP A 47 -15.77 4.97 -1.08
C ASP A 47 -14.27 4.73 -0.77
N TYR A 48 -13.95 4.02 0.33
CA TYR A 48 -12.56 3.75 0.69
C TYR A 48 -11.83 3.02 -0.42
N GLY A 49 -10.68 3.55 -0.81
CA GLY A 49 -9.88 2.98 -1.88
C GLY A 49 -8.40 3.32 -1.79
N TYR A 50 -7.64 2.59 -2.57
CA TYR A 50 -6.17 2.68 -2.58
C TYR A 50 -5.64 3.58 -3.70
N GLY A 51 -6.54 4.16 -4.53
CA GLY A 51 -6.16 4.92 -5.71
C GLY A 51 -5.33 4.05 -6.66
N THR A 52 -4.36 4.67 -7.33
CA THR A 52 -3.54 4.02 -8.36
C THR A 52 -2.38 3.17 -7.82
N ARG A 53 -2.23 3.05 -6.50
CA ARG A 53 -1.09 2.34 -5.89
C ARG A 53 -1.10 0.83 -6.11
N ARG A 54 -2.28 0.26 -6.34
CA ARG A 54 -2.44 -1.18 -6.60
C ARG A 54 -2.48 -1.52 -8.09
N GLU A 55 -2.38 -0.51 -8.96
CA GLU A 55 -2.31 -0.71 -10.40
C GLU A 55 -0.88 -1.13 -10.82
N ASP A 56 -0.78 -1.80 -11.97
CA ASP A 56 0.50 -2.01 -12.63
C ASP A 56 1.07 -0.66 -13.08
N GLN A 57 2.30 -0.37 -12.68
CA GLN A 57 2.95 0.90 -12.98
C GLN A 57 3.73 0.86 -14.31
N SER A 58 3.89 -0.31 -14.93
CA SER A 58 4.68 -0.47 -16.15
C SER A 58 4.25 0.48 -17.25
N ALA A 59 2.95 0.49 -17.57
CA ALA A 59 2.42 1.32 -18.64
C ALA A 59 2.67 2.82 -18.44
N VAL A 60 2.55 3.34 -17.21
CA VAL A 60 2.77 4.76 -16.94
C VAL A 60 4.26 5.12 -16.98
N ILE A 61 5.15 4.21 -16.59
CA ILE A 61 6.60 4.43 -16.66
C ILE A 61 7.04 4.41 -18.13
N GLU A 62 6.63 3.39 -18.89
CA GLU A 62 7.01 3.22 -20.30
C GLU A 62 6.45 4.33 -21.18
N SER A 63 5.18 4.71 -20.99
CA SER A 63 4.55 5.80 -21.77
C SER A 63 5.17 7.17 -21.51
N SER A 64 5.93 7.34 -20.44
CA SER A 64 6.66 8.59 -20.19
C SER A 64 7.75 8.86 -21.23
N GLY A 65 8.29 7.83 -21.90
CA GLY A 65 9.39 7.91 -22.82
C GLY A 65 10.75 8.29 -22.16
N LEU A 66 10.79 8.39 -20.85
CA LEU A 66 11.97 8.81 -20.08
C LEU A 66 12.85 7.62 -19.66
N PHE A 67 12.24 6.43 -19.59
CA PHE A 67 12.89 5.22 -19.10
C PHE A 67 12.78 4.10 -20.12
N GLY A 68 13.74 3.19 -20.11
CA GLY A 68 13.73 1.97 -20.91
C GLY A 68 12.70 0.95 -20.39
N PRO A 69 12.77 -0.30 -20.87
CA PRO A 69 11.84 -1.36 -20.47
C PRO A 69 11.77 -1.54 -18.96
N VAL A 70 10.55 -1.72 -18.46
CA VAL A 70 10.29 -1.92 -17.02
C VAL A 70 10.47 -3.39 -16.65
N VAL A 71 11.20 -3.64 -15.57
CA VAL A 71 11.23 -4.94 -14.90
C VAL A 71 10.31 -4.86 -13.70
N HIS A 72 9.26 -5.70 -13.68
CA HIS A 72 8.37 -5.85 -12.54
C HIS A 72 8.78 -7.09 -11.74
N ILE A 73 8.98 -6.90 -10.45
CA ILE A 73 9.33 -7.96 -9.49
C ILE A 73 8.24 -7.97 -8.42
N ASP A 74 7.73 -9.14 -8.09
CA ASP A 74 6.81 -9.32 -6.99
C ASP A 74 7.27 -10.42 -6.04
N ALA A 75 6.91 -10.29 -4.76
CA ALA A 75 7.22 -11.25 -3.72
C ALA A 75 6.12 -11.28 -2.66
N ALA A 76 5.82 -12.48 -2.17
CA ALA A 76 4.96 -12.66 -1.01
C ALA A 76 5.78 -12.59 0.27
N VAL A 77 5.27 -11.85 1.26
CA VAL A 77 5.87 -11.71 2.58
C VAL A 77 4.81 -11.93 3.63
N ILE A 78 5.10 -12.72 4.65
CA ILE A 78 4.28 -12.83 5.84
C ILE A 78 4.99 -12.10 6.97
N HIS A 79 4.32 -11.09 7.53
CA HIS A 79 4.82 -10.33 8.67
C HIS A 79 3.99 -10.68 9.89
N GLN A 80 4.59 -11.36 10.86
CA GLN A 80 3.93 -11.64 12.13
C GLN A 80 3.94 -10.38 12.99
N GLN A 81 2.77 -9.98 13.46
CA GLN A 81 2.57 -8.81 14.31
C GLN A 81 1.81 -9.20 15.56
N THR A 82 2.10 -8.56 16.67
CA THR A 82 1.20 -8.56 17.82
C THR A 82 -0.08 -7.79 17.47
N ILE A 83 -1.15 -8.04 18.19
CA ILE A 83 -2.41 -7.28 18.02
C ILE A 83 -2.15 -5.78 18.18
N GLU A 84 -1.37 -5.39 19.19
CA GLU A 84 -1.02 -3.99 19.45
C GLU A 84 -0.27 -3.35 18.27
N GLU A 85 0.76 -4.04 17.71
CA GLU A 85 1.49 -3.56 16.54
C GLU A 85 0.58 -3.41 15.32
N CYS A 86 -0.35 -4.34 15.13
CA CYS A 86 -1.31 -4.27 14.03
C CYS A 86 -2.25 -3.07 14.18
N VAL A 87 -2.77 -2.83 15.38
CA VAL A 87 -3.63 -1.67 15.67
C VAL A 87 -2.84 -0.36 15.50
N GLU A 88 -1.61 -0.30 15.96
CA GLU A 88 -0.75 0.89 15.81
C GLU A 88 -0.45 1.18 14.33
N ALA A 89 -0.26 0.13 13.52
CA ALA A 89 -0.12 0.28 12.08
C ALA A 89 -1.38 0.92 11.44
N TRP A 90 -2.57 0.62 11.95
CA TRP A 90 -3.80 1.28 11.51
C TRP A 90 -3.94 2.71 12.05
N ARG A 91 -3.51 2.98 13.29
CA ARG A 91 -3.47 4.35 13.86
C ARG A 91 -2.58 5.28 13.05
N SER A 92 -1.52 4.76 12.48
CA SER A 92 -0.57 5.52 11.64
C SER A 92 -0.91 5.51 10.14
N HIS A 93 -2.06 4.93 9.73
CA HIS A 93 -2.40 4.73 8.32
C HIS A 93 -2.95 6.00 7.66
N ALA A 94 -2.07 6.79 7.06
CA ALA A 94 -2.39 8.11 6.50
C ALA A 94 -3.53 8.09 5.45
N THR A 95 -3.65 7.03 4.66
CA THR A 95 -4.74 6.91 3.67
C THR A 95 -6.08 6.76 4.36
N LEU A 96 -6.16 5.92 5.40
CA LEU A 96 -7.38 5.76 6.19
C LEU A 96 -7.73 7.06 6.90
N ALA A 97 -6.76 7.70 7.57
CA ALA A 97 -6.98 8.96 8.28
C ALA A 97 -7.56 10.04 7.35
N ARG A 98 -6.99 10.18 6.14
CA ARG A 98 -7.45 11.16 5.16
C ARG A 98 -8.86 10.88 4.63
N GLN A 99 -9.20 9.61 4.37
CA GLN A 99 -10.49 9.24 3.78
C GLN A 99 -11.60 9.14 4.82
N ALA A 100 -11.30 8.67 6.02
CA ALA A 100 -12.26 8.54 7.10
C ALA A 100 -12.57 9.88 7.82
N GLY A 101 -11.64 10.85 7.77
CA GLY A 101 -11.83 12.14 8.41
C GLY A 101 -12.22 12.00 9.88
N THR A 102 -13.38 12.54 10.27
CA THR A 102 -13.88 12.48 11.65
C THR A 102 -14.21 11.06 12.15
N ALA A 103 -14.47 10.12 11.24
CA ALA A 103 -14.75 8.72 11.59
C ALA A 103 -13.46 7.92 11.88
N PHE A 104 -12.28 8.46 11.62
CA PHE A 104 -10.99 7.74 11.72
C PHE A 104 -10.81 7.02 13.06
N HIS A 105 -10.97 7.73 14.17
CA HIS A 105 -10.76 7.16 15.50
C HIS A 105 -11.75 6.04 15.81
N GLN A 106 -13.01 6.17 15.39
CA GLN A 106 -14.02 5.13 15.56
C GLN A 106 -13.70 3.89 14.73
N VAL A 107 -13.25 4.06 13.49
CA VAL A 107 -12.84 2.94 12.63
C VAL A 107 -11.68 2.18 13.26
N VAL A 108 -10.66 2.89 13.74
CA VAL A 108 -9.50 2.26 14.41
C VAL A 108 -9.93 1.54 15.70
N ALA A 109 -10.82 2.12 16.47
CA ALA A 109 -11.34 1.47 17.68
C ALA A 109 -12.10 0.18 17.35
N THR A 110 -12.90 0.18 16.28
CA THR A 110 -13.63 -1.02 15.83
C THR A 110 -12.65 -2.11 15.32
N ILE A 111 -11.55 -1.72 14.65
CA ILE A 111 -10.50 -2.66 14.26
C ILE A 111 -9.82 -3.25 15.49
N ASP A 112 -9.51 -2.44 16.50
CA ASP A 112 -8.90 -2.88 17.76
C ASP A 112 -9.81 -3.89 18.49
N GLU A 113 -11.09 -3.60 18.60
CA GLU A 113 -12.09 -4.51 19.19
C GLU A 113 -12.17 -5.84 18.42
N TYR A 114 -12.23 -5.79 17.09
CA TYR A 114 -12.23 -6.98 16.25
C TYR A 114 -10.98 -7.84 16.46
N LEU A 115 -9.80 -7.24 16.40
CA LEU A 115 -8.52 -7.94 16.57
C LEU A 115 -8.37 -8.52 17.98
N GLY A 116 -8.78 -7.76 19.02
CA GLY A 116 -8.80 -8.23 20.41
C GLY A 116 -9.74 -9.42 20.60
N GLY A 117 -10.85 -9.46 19.88
CA GLY A 117 -11.83 -10.55 19.90
C GLY A 117 -11.35 -11.86 19.28
N LEU A 118 -10.24 -11.87 18.52
CA LEU A 118 -9.68 -13.08 17.90
C LEU A 118 -9.08 -14.07 18.92
N GLY A 119 -8.81 -13.63 20.15
CA GLY A 119 -8.20 -14.48 21.18
C GLY A 119 -6.74 -14.90 20.90
N GLN A 120 -6.09 -14.24 19.98
CA GLN A 120 -4.71 -14.47 19.59
C GLN A 120 -3.81 -13.35 20.13
N LYS A 121 -2.55 -13.66 20.43
CA LYS A 121 -1.55 -12.64 20.81
C LYS A 121 -0.88 -12.03 19.59
N THR A 122 -0.70 -12.83 18.56
CA THR A 122 -0.05 -12.45 17.30
C THR A 122 -0.90 -12.93 16.13
N ILE A 123 -0.81 -12.23 15.03
CA ILE A 123 -1.42 -12.59 13.74
C ILE A 123 -0.38 -12.53 12.64
N ASP A 124 -0.55 -13.37 11.64
CA ASP A 124 0.20 -13.30 10.40
C ASP A 124 -0.48 -12.30 9.46
N VAL A 125 0.24 -11.28 9.05
CA VAL A 125 -0.23 -10.29 8.08
C VAL A 125 0.45 -10.57 6.74
N PRO A 126 -0.26 -11.15 5.77
CA PRO A 126 0.31 -11.42 4.47
C PRO A 126 0.35 -10.15 3.60
N TYR A 127 1.49 -9.94 2.96
CA TYR A 127 1.73 -8.85 2.02
C TYR A 127 2.14 -9.39 0.65
N SER A 128 1.80 -8.63 -0.39
CA SER A 128 2.47 -8.68 -1.69
C SER A 128 3.31 -7.42 -1.85
N THR A 129 4.60 -7.62 -2.07
CA THR A 129 5.54 -6.54 -2.39
C THR A 129 5.71 -6.48 -3.89
N HIS A 130 5.49 -5.33 -4.48
CA HIS A 130 5.68 -5.09 -5.91
C HIS A 130 6.72 -4.01 -6.12
N VAL A 131 7.67 -4.27 -7.01
CA VAL A 131 8.74 -3.35 -7.39
C VAL A 131 8.77 -3.22 -8.90
N TRP A 132 8.74 -1.99 -9.40
CA TRP A 132 8.97 -1.67 -10.81
C TRP A 132 10.31 -0.95 -10.92
N VAL A 133 11.17 -1.47 -11.77
CA VAL A 133 12.53 -0.96 -11.96
C VAL A 133 12.74 -0.64 -13.43
N ALA A 134 13.27 0.53 -13.74
CA ALA A 134 13.61 0.93 -15.10
C ALA A 134 14.86 1.80 -15.11
N ARG A 135 15.63 1.70 -16.21
CA ARG A 135 16.82 2.51 -16.41
C ARG A 135 16.46 3.78 -17.16
N LEU A 136 17.06 4.91 -16.76
CA LEU A 136 16.96 6.15 -17.52
C LEU A 136 17.46 5.92 -18.95
N ALA A 137 16.65 6.30 -19.94
CA ALA A 137 16.92 6.12 -21.36
C ALA A 137 18.13 6.96 -21.84
#